data_9c470b206ae3c09af46826244de861fb
#
_entry.id   9c470b206ae3c09af46826244de861fb
#
_cell.length_a   1.000
_cell.length_b   1.000
_cell.length_c   1.000
_cell.angle_alpha   90.00
_cell.angle_beta   90.00
_cell.angle_gamma   90.00
#
_symmetry.space_group_name_H-M   'P 1'
#
loop_
_entity.id
_entity.type
_entity.pdbx_description
1 polymer ?
#
loop_
_entity_poly.entity_id
_entity_poly.type
_entity_poly.pdbx_seq_one_letter_code
_entity_poly.pdbx_strand_id
1 'polypeptide(L)'
;MAKPKLKRVTRKRREKKLVERGAAHIRSSFNNTIVTITDTQGNALSWASAGGLGFRGSKKSTPFAAQMAAGTAAKAALEYGLKTVEVYVKGPGSGREAAIRSLQAAGLDVNMIKDVTPIPHNGCRPPKRRRV
;
A
#
# COMPACT_ATOMS: atom_id res chain seq x y z
N MET A 1 8.19 -30.89 -42.89
CA MET A 1 9.15 -29.99 -42.24
C MET A 1 8.58 -29.59 -40.87
N ALA A 2 9.30 -29.94 -39.84
CA ALA A 2 8.89 -29.55 -38.47
C ALA A 2 9.12 -28.04 -38.29
N LYS A 3 8.08 -27.31 -37.95
CA LYS A 3 8.19 -25.89 -37.59
C LYS A 3 9.10 -25.79 -36.36
N PRO A 4 10.12 -24.89 -36.34
CA PRO A 4 10.92 -24.72 -35.14
C PRO A 4 10.02 -24.31 -33.98
N LYS A 5 10.02 -25.11 -32.92
CA LYS A 5 9.34 -24.74 -31.69
C LYS A 5 10.03 -23.50 -31.15
N LEU A 6 9.31 -22.37 -31.13
CA LEU A 6 9.76 -21.17 -30.43
C LEU A 6 10.06 -21.57 -28.98
N LYS A 7 11.34 -21.57 -28.61
CA LYS A 7 11.72 -21.73 -27.22
C LYS A 7 11.03 -20.62 -26.42
N ARG A 8 10.07 -20.99 -25.61
CA ARG A 8 9.49 -20.06 -24.62
C ARG A 8 10.63 -19.50 -23.79
N VAL A 9 10.92 -18.22 -23.98
CA VAL A 9 11.85 -17.54 -23.10
C VAL A 9 11.17 -17.46 -21.74
N THR A 10 11.45 -18.41 -20.87
CA THR A 10 11.04 -18.33 -19.49
C THR A 10 11.78 -17.17 -18.86
N ARG A 11 11.08 -16.07 -18.61
CA ARG A 11 11.64 -14.99 -17.80
C ARG A 11 12.11 -15.59 -16.49
N LYS A 12 13.42 -15.53 -16.23
CA LYS A 12 13.95 -15.89 -14.92
C LYS A 12 13.14 -15.13 -13.87
N ARG A 13 12.50 -15.87 -12.97
CA ARG A 13 11.89 -15.25 -11.79
C ARG A 13 12.98 -14.46 -11.09
N ARG A 14 12.76 -13.16 -10.93
CA ARG A 14 13.64 -12.35 -10.09
C ARG A 14 13.67 -12.98 -8.72
N GLU A 15 14.87 -13.29 -8.22
CA GLU A 15 15.04 -13.74 -6.85
C GLU A 15 14.44 -12.68 -5.92
N LYS A 16 13.51 -13.10 -5.06
CA LYS A 16 12.92 -12.23 -4.06
C LYS A 16 14.00 -11.90 -3.04
N LYS A 17 14.35 -10.62 -2.91
CA LYS A 17 15.25 -10.19 -1.86
C LYS A 17 14.59 -10.43 -0.51
N LEU A 18 15.35 -11.00 0.43
CA LEU A 18 14.91 -11.09 1.81
C LEU A 18 15.06 -9.72 2.46
N VAL A 19 13.97 -9.16 2.94
CA VAL A 19 13.92 -7.86 3.61
C VAL A 19 13.25 -8.06 4.97
N GLU A 20 13.99 -7.84 6.04
CA GLU A 20 13.46 -7.97 7.41
C GLU A 20 12.76 -6.71 7.90
N ARG A 21 13.28 -5.55 7.52
CA ARG A 21 12.75 -4.25 7.89
C ARG A 21 12.25 -3.51 6.67
N GLY A 22 11.11 -2.87 6.81
CA GLY A 22 10.53 -2.09 5.74
C GLY A 22 9.68 -0.95 6.26
N ALA A 23 9.04 -0.26 5.34
CA ALA A 23 8.12 0.82 5.62
C ALA A 23 6.78 0.54 4.96
N ALA A 24 5.70 0.81 5.68
CA ALA A 24 4.35 0.76 5.14
C ALA A 24 3.86 2.19 4.93
N HIS A 25 3.59 2.55 3.69
CA HIS A 25 3.08 3.86 3.33
C HIS A 25 1.58 3.75 3.09
N ILE A 26 0.79 4.39 3.95
CA ILE A 26 -0.66 4.39 3.87
C ILE A 26 -1.11 5.77 3.42
N ARG A 27 -1.69 5.85 2.24
CA ARG A 27 -2.32 7.07 1.75
C ARG A 27 -3.83 6.90 1.83
N SER A 28 -4.46 7.63 2.74
CA SER A 28 -5.89 7.56 2.97
C SER A 28 -6.54 8.88 2.57
N SER A 29 -7.23 8.87 1.44
CA SER A 29 -8.04 9.99 0.99
C SER A 29 -9.51 9.79 1.41
N PHE A 30 -10.34 10.80 1.19
CA PHE A 30 -11.78 10.66 1.44
C PHE A 30 -12.45 9.59 0.57
N ASN A 31 -11.85 9.24 -0.55
CA ASN A 31 -12.46 8.35 -1.54
C ASN A 31 -11.77 6.99 -1.65
N ASN A 32 -10.55 6.83 -1.13
CA ASN A 32 -9.80 5.60 -1.31
C ASN A 32 -8.69 5.47 -0.27
N THR A 33 -8.17 4.26 -0.12
CA THR A 33 -6.98 3.98 0.68
C THR A 33 -6.01 3.15 -0.15
N ILE A 34 -4.77 3.59 -0.19
CA ILE A 34 -3.68 2.89 -0.89
C ILE A 34 -2.61 2.54 0.13
N VAL A 35 -2.21 1.29 0.16
CA VAL A 35 -1.15 0.79 1.04
C VAL A 35 0.00 0.28 0.18
N THR A 36 1.18 0.83 0.38
CA THR A 36 2.40 0.40 -0.30
C THR A 36 3.42 -0.01 0.76
N ILE A 37 3.95 -1.21 0.65
CA ILE A 37 5.00 -1.70 1.54
C ILE A 37 6.31 -1.69 0.78
N THR A 38 7.29 -1.01 1.36
CA THR A 38 8.61 -0.82 0.75
C THR A 38 9.70 -1.35 1.68
N ASP A 39 10.92 -1.44 1.17
CA ASP A 39 12.09 -1.62 2.00
C ASP A 39 12.51 -0.28 2.64
N THR A 40 13.60 -0.29 3.41
CA THR A 40 14.10 0.93 4.06
C THR A 40 14.62 1.99 3.09
N GLN A 41 14.93 1.60 1.85
CA GLN A 41 15.41 2.49 0.81
C GLN A 41 14.29 3.05 -0.08
N GLY A 42 13.05 2.60 0.11
CA GLY A 42 11.91 3.07 -0.65
C GLY A 42 11.55 2.22 -1.87
N ASN A 43 12.19 1.08 -2.06
CA ASN A 43 11.83 0.17 -3.16
C ASN A 43 10.57 -0.60 -2.81
N ALA A 44 9.54 -0.52 -3.66
CA ALA A 44 8.26 -1.15 -3.39
C ALA A 44 8.36 -2.68 -3.44
N LEU A 45 7.86 -3.33 -2.39
CA LEU A 45 7.77 -4.80 -2.30
C LEU A 45 6.37 -5.28 -2.68
N SER A 46 5.36 -4.61 -2.18
CA SER A 46 3.96 -4.92 -2.47
C SER A 46 3.09 -3.69 -2.30
N TRP A 47 1.93 -3.71 -2.93
CA TRP A 47 0.95 -2.65 -2.78
C TRP A 47 -0.45 -3.19 -3.00
N ALA A 48 -1.43 -2.52 -2.43
CA ALA A 48 -2.83 -2.79 -2.66
C ALA A 48 -3.64 -1.53 -2.41
N SER A 49 -4.79 -1.44 -3.05
CA SER A 49 -5.72 -0.34 -2.82
C SER A 49 -7.14 -0.88 -2.73
N ALA A 50 -8.03 -0.11 -2.11
CA ALA A 50 -9.44 -0.48 -2.03
C ALA A 50 -10.06 -0.64 -3.42
N GLY A 51 -9.74 0.27 -4.35
CA GLY A 51 -10.21 0.18 -5.73
C GLY A 51 -9.66 -1.03 -6.48
N GLY A 52 -8.42 -1.41 -6.20
CA GLY A 52 -7.78 -2.57 -6.82
C GLY A 52 -8.34 -3.91 -6.37
N LEU A 53 -8.97 -3.96 -5.19
CA LEU A 53 -9.62 -5.17 -4.66
C LEU A 53 -11.07 -5.35 -5.12
N GLY A 54 -11.57 -4.45 -5.95
CA GLY A 54 -12.93 -4.54 -6.48
C GLY A 54 -13.97 -3.68 -5.77
N PHE A 55 -13.61 -2.94 -4.72
CA PHE A 55 -14.50 -1.96 -4.12
C PHE A 55 -14.72 -0.80 -5.09
N ARG A 56 -15.96 -0.37 -5.25
CA ARG A 56 -16.32 0.69 -6.19
C ARG A 56 -17.15 1.77 -5.52
N GLY A 57 -17.05 3.02 -6.01
CA GLY A 57 -17.80 4.15 -5.53
C GLY A 57 -17.52 4.46 -4.06
N SER A 58 -18.56 4.70 -3.28
CA SER A 58 -18.44 5.04 -1.85
C SER A 58 -17.88 3.91 -0.98
N LYS A 59 -17.90 2.68 -1.46
CA LYS A 59 -17.34 1.53 -0.72
C LYS A 59 -15.83 1.61 -0.54
N LYS A 60 -15.12 2.28 -1.45
CA LYS A 60 -13.66 2.48 -1.37
C LYS A 60 -13.24 3.32 -0.17
N SER A 61 -14.10 4.20 0.31
CA SER A 61 -13.81 5.10 1.42
C SER A 61 -14.03 4.48 2.79
N THR A 62 -14.51 3.24 2.86
CA THR A 62 -14.85 2.59 4.13
C THR A 62 -13.60 2.08 4.85
N PRO A 63 -13.59 2.06 6.20
CA PRO A 63 -12.51 1.43 6.96
C PRO A 63 -12.33 -0.06 6.64
N PHE A 64 -13.40 -0.77 6.32
CA PHE A 64 -13.35 -2.18 5.93
C PHE A 64 -12.53 -2.37 4.65
N ALA A 65 -12.73 -1.51 3.64
CA ALA A 65 -11.95 -1.56 2.41
C ALA A 65 -10.46 -1.31 2.66
N ALA A 66 -10.13 -0.36 3.54
CA ALA A 66 -8.76 -0.08 3.95
C ALA A 66 -8.13 -1.28 4.67
N GLN A 67 -8.88 -1.94 5.52
CA GLN A 67 -8.46 -3.15 6.22
C GLN A 67 -8.11 -4.27 5.23
N MET A 68 -8.95 -4.50 4.24
CA MET A 68 -8.72 -5.52 3.22
C MET A 68 -7.50 -5.19 2.35
N ALA A 69 -7.33 -3.93 1.97
CA ALA A 69 -6.17 -3.47 1.20
C ALA A 69 -4.87 -3.68 1.98
N ALA A 70 -4.83 -3.27 3.23
CA ALA A 70 -3.65 -3.46 4.09
C ALA A 70 -3.33 -4.93 4.32
N GLY A 71 -4.34 -5.75 4.55
CA GLY A 71 -4.17 -7.20 4.71
C GLY A 71 -3.59 -7.87 3.47
N THR A 72 -4.07 -7.50 2.28
CA THR A 72 -3.55 -8.03 1.01
C THR A 72 -2.10 -7.62 0.78
N ALA A 73 -1.77 -6.34 1.00
CA ALA A 73 -0.40 -5.85 0.85
C ALA A 73 0.54 -6.53 1.85
N ALA A 74 0.10 -6.70 3.10
CA ALA A 74 0.89 -7.35 4.14
C ALA A 74 1.17 -8.82 3.83
N LYS A 75 0.20 -9.57 3.36
CA LYS A 75 0.38 -10.98 2.98
C LYS A 75 1.41 -11.12 1.86
N ALA A 76 1.33 -10.26 0.85
CA ALA A 76 2.31 -10.26 -0.23
C ALA A 76 3.70 -9.88 0.26
N ALA A 77 3.81 -8.93 1.19
CA ALA A 77 5.09 -8.52 1.77
C ALA A 77 5.73 -9.60 2.65
N LEU A 78 4.92 -10.41 3.34
CA LEU A 78 5.44 -11.51 4.17
C LEU A 78 6.24 -12.54 3.36
N GLU A 79 5.93 -12.69 2.08
CA GLU A 79 6.70 -13.56 1.18
C GLU A 79 8.15 -13.10 1.00
N TYR A 80 8.45 -11.82 1.24
CA TYR A 80 9.80 -11.26 1.20
C TYR A 80 10.53 -11.41 2.55
N GLY A 81 9.93 -12.08 3.52
CA GLY A 81 10.52 -12.24 4.84
C GLY A 81 10.41 -11.02 5.74
N LEU A 82 9.56 -10.07 5.40
CA LEU A 82 9.36 -8.85 6.17
C LEU A 82 8.80 -9.16 7.57
N LYS A 83 9.43 -8.61 8.61
CA LYS A 83 9.03 -8.81 10.00
C LYS A 83 8.60 -7.52 10.68
N THR A 84 9.38 -6.47 10.52
CA THR A 84 9.18 -5.18 11.20
C THR A 84 8.93 -4.10 10.16
N VAL A 85 7.93 -3.25 10.41
CA VAL A 85 7.61 -2.13 9.54
C VAL A 85 7.48 -0.85 10.33
N GLU A 86 7.90 0.27 9.72
CA GLU A 86 7.60 1.60 10.15
C GLU A 86 6.41 2.10 9.33
N VAL A 87 5.39 2.62 9.99
CA VAL A 87 4.18 3.07 9.30
C VAL A 87 4.20 4.57 9.11
N TYR A 88 4.05 4.99 7.86
CA TYR A 88 3.91 6.39 7.48
C TYR A 88 2.50 6.60 6.94
N VAL A 89 1.69 7.36 7.65
CA VAL A 89 0.30 7.63 7.30
C VAL A 89 0.17 9.02 6.71
N LYS A 90 -0.56 9.13 5.62
CA LYS A 90 -0.77 10.37 4.89
C LYS A 90 -2.24 10.52 4.51
N GLY A 91 -2.80 11.69 4.78
CA GLY A 91 -4.14 12.05 4.36
C GLY A 91 -5.22 11.91 5.44
N PRO A 92 -6.40 12.51 5.22
CA PRO A 92 -7.45 12.62 6.22
C PRO A 92 -8.51 11.52 6.17
N GLY A 93 -8.33 10.46 5.37
CA GLY A 93 -9.36 9.44 5.16
C GLY A 93 -9.69 8.63 6.39
N SER A 94 -10.86 8.01 6.40
CA SER A 94 -11.35 7.20 7.51
C SER A 94 -10.63 5.85 7.65
N GLY A 95 -9.90 5.41 6.64
CA GLY A 95 -9.22 4.12 6.63
C GLY A 95 -7.87 4.07 7.34
N ARG A 96 -7.39 5.18 7.89
CA ARG A 96 -6.05 5.28 8.48
C ARG A 96 -5.80 4.23 9.56
N GLU A 97 -6.63 4.24 10.59
CA GLU A 97 -6.46 3.34 11.74
C GLU A 97 -6.72 1.89 11.38
N ALA A 98 -7.75 1.63 10.57
CA ALA A 98 -8.09 0.28 10.14
C ALA A 98 -6.96 -0.37 9.35
N ALA A 99 -6.28 0.38 8.49
CA ALA A 99 -5.13 -0.11 7.74
C ALA A 99 -3.97 -0.47 8.67
N ILE A 100 -3.66 0.37 9.66
CA ILE A 100 -2.58 0.11 10.62
C ILE A 100 -2.88 -1.16 11.42
N ARG A 101 -4.10 -1.30 11.93
CA ARG A 101 -4.51 -2.49 12.68
C ARG A 101 -4.43 -3.75 11.85
N SER A 102 -4.77 -3.66 10.59
CA SER A 102 -4.72 -4.80 9.67
C SER A 102 -3.29 -5.26 9.40
N LEU A 103 -2.32 -4.33 9.32
CA LEU A 103 -0.91 -4.67 9.20
C LEU A 103 -0.44 -5.47 10.42
N GLN A 104 -0.82 -5.08 11.62
CA GLN A 104 -0.50 -5.82 12.85
C GLN A 104 -1.18 -7.19 12.88
N ALA A 105 -2.43 -7.26 12.48
CA ALA A 105 -3.19 -8.51 12.44
C ALA A 105 -2.62 -9.52 11.43
N ALA A 106 -1.99 -9.05 10.36
CA ALA A 106 -1.35 -9.90 9.36
C ALA A 106 -0.03 -10.53 9.83
N GLY A 107 0.51 -10.08 10.96
CA GLY A 107 1.74 -10.62 11.54
C GLY A 107 2.95 -9.71 11.41
N LEU A 108 2.79 -8.50 10.89
CA LEU A 108 3.86 -7.51 10.85
C LEU A 108 3.98 -6.78 12.19
N ASP A 109 5.21 -6.63 12.67
CA ASP A 109 5.49 -5.88 13.89
C ASP A 109 5.63 -4.40 13.55
N VAL A 110 4.71 -3.59 14.05
CA VAL A 110 4.72 -2.14 13.82
C VAL A 110 5.58 -1.47 14.89
N ASN A 111 6.73 -0.98 14.47
CA ASN A 111 7.73 -0.38 15.34
C ASN A 111 7.47 1.11 15.59
N MET A 112 7.02 1.84 14.59
CA MET A 112 6.79 3.27 14.65
C MET A 112 5.61 3.66 13.75
N ILE A 113 4.81 4.63 14.21
CA ILE A 113 3.73 5.22 13.41
C ILE A 113 3.99 6.72 13.33
N LYS A 114 4.10 7.24 12.12
CA LYS A 114 4.34 8.65 11.87
C LYS A 114 3.33 9.20 10.86
N ASP A 115 2.77 10.35 11.16
CA ASP A 115 1.91 11.08 10.23
C ASP A 115 2.77 11.99 9.37
N VAL A 116 2.74 11.79 8.05
CA VAL A 116 3.53 12.55 7.08
C VAL A 116 2.62 13.35 6.13
N THR A 117 1.40 13.65 6.55
CA THR A 117 0.48 14.45 5.75
C THR A 117 1.13 15.78 5.38
N PRO A 118 1.23 16.13 4.09
CA PRO A 118 1.88 17.36 3.67
C PRO A 118 1.03 18.58 4.06
N ILE A 119 1.68 19.54 4.69
CA ILE A 119 1.07 20.82 5.06
C ILE A 119 1.77 21.91 4.25
N PRO A 120 1.09 22.57 3.30
CA PRO A 120 1.72 23.62 2.51
C PRO A 120 2.02 24.86 3.37
N HIS A 121 3.16 25.50 3.11
CA HIS A 121 3.51 26.78 3.71
C HIS A 121 2.87 27.92 2.92
N ASN A 122 1.56 27.98 2.85
CA ASN A 122 0.68 28.79 1.99
C ASN A 122 0.60 28.35 0.51
N GLY A 123 1.61 27.73 -0.07
CA GLY A 123 1.59 27.09 -1.38
C GLY A 123 0.84 27.81 -2.50
N CYS A 124 0.29 27.03 -3.41
CA CYS A 124 -0.52 27.53 -4.53
C CYS A 124 -1.93 27.87 -4.10
N ARG A 125 -2.55 28.83 -4.81
CA ARG A 125 -3.95 29.17 -4.58
C ARG A 125 -4.82 27.92 -4.79
N PRO A 126 -5.68 27.54 -3.81
CA PRO A 126 -6.57 26.41 -3.99
C PRO A 126 -7.63 26.69 -5.06
N PRO A 127 -8.19 25.63 -5.69
CA PRO A 127 -9.27 25.81 -6.64
C PRO A 127 -10.51 26.38 -5.95
N LYS A 128 -11.39 27.00 -6.74
CA LYS A 128 -12.64 27.52 -6.19
C LYS A 128 -13.51 26.42 -5.60
N ARG A 129 -14.39 26.79 -4.68
CA ARG A 129 -15.30 25.85 -4.04
C ARG A 129 -16.16 25.12 -5.06
N ARG A 130 -16.35 23.84 -4.82
CA ARG A 130 -17.27 23.01 -5.59
C ARG A 130 -18.71 23.50 -5.36
N ARG A 131 -19.43 23.68 -6.45
CA ARG A 131 -20.88 23.96 -6.36
C ARG A 131 -21.59 22.68 -5.95
N VAL A 132 -22.41 22.81 -4.93
CA VAL A 132 -23.21 21.69 -4.41
C VAL A 132 -24.67 21.93 -4.76
#